data_c66bb94857a4d2b5c13ef6890f1b19cc
#
_entry.id   c66bb94857a4d2b5c13ef6890f1b19cc
#
_cell.length_a   1.000
_cell.length_b   1.000
_cell.length_c   1.000
_cell.angle_alpha   90.00
_cell.angle_beta   90.00
_cell.angle_gamma   90.00
#
_symmetry.space_group_name_H-M   'P 1'
#
loop_
_entity.id
_entity.type
_entity.pdbx_description
1 polymer ?
#
loop_
_entity_poly.entity_id
_entity_poly.type
_entity_poly.pdbx_seq_one_letter_code
_entity_poly.pdbx_strand_id
1 'polypeptide(L)'
;MTGAVSVKPDTGEALNDLTARTDVTAAARIACFHDPKAANADVEGMGLKNTGGYIFYDGNNSQWLDPGHEKARTYLLNIIREAAEQGFREIILTDVSYPTAGKLDKIDFSNAMTAGNTAEAGRQAQIEGFLREVRDALPKNVILSLELPAE
;
A
#
# COMPACT_ATOMS: atom_id res chain seq x y z
N MET A 1 -11.28 8.52 8.44
CA MET A 1 -9.83 8.54 8.10
C MET A 1 -9.03 8.87 9.35
N THR A 2 -8.24 7.96 9.82
CA THR A 2 -7.39 8.15 10.99
C THR A 2 -6.07 8.81 10.57
N GLY A 3 -5.87 10.03 11.00
CA GLY A 3 -4.65 10.73 11.36
C GLY A 3 -3.43 10.86 10.44
N ALA A 4 -3.22 10.01 9.47
CA ALA A 4 -2.01 10.06 8.62
C ALA A 4 -2.22 10.83 7.31
N VAL A 5 -3.45 11.17 6.96
CA VAL A 5 -3.78 11.82 5.69
C VAL A 5 -4.19 13.27 5.93
N SER A 6 -3.42 14.20 5.39
CA SER A 6 -3.83 15.60 5.26
C SER A 6 -4.67 15.75 3.99
N VAL A 7 -5.98 15.84 4.13
CA VAL A 7 -6.88 16.16 3.01
C VAL A 7 -6.87 17.68 2.85
N LYS A 8 -6.55 18.15 1.63
CA LYS A 8 -6.70 19.58 1.33
C LYS A 8 -8.19 19.92 1.30
N PRO A 9 -8.60 21.10 1.81
CA PRO A 9 -9.95 21.61 1.60
C PRO A 9 -10.31 21.56 0.10
N ASP A 10 -11.56 21.28 -0.22
CA ASP A 10 -12.13 21.23 -1.59
C ASP A 10 -11.73 20.03 -2.46
N THR A 11 -10.84 19.16 -1.99
CA THR A 11 -10.46 17.96 -2.77
C THR A 11 -11.65 17.04 -2.99
N GLY A 12 -12.55 16.90 -2.02
CA GLY A 12 -13.72 16.01 -2.11
C GLY A 12 -14.70 16.46 -3.20
N GLU A 13 -14.97 17.76 -3.33
CA GLU A 13 -15.85 18.29 -4.37
C GLU A 13 -15.25 18.08 -5.77
N ALA A 14 -13.96 18.41 -5.96
CA ALA A 14 -13.25 18.20 -7.21
C ALA A 14 -13.20 16.70 -7.62
N LEU A 15 -13.06 15.80 -6.67
CA LEU A 15 -13.10 14.36 -6.92
C LEU A 15 -14.50 13.89 -7.31
N ASN A 16 -15.55 14.38 -6.65
CA ASN A 16 -16.94 14.10 -7.00
C ASN A 16 -17.25 14.55 -8.42
N ASP A 17 -16.86 15.76 -8.80
CA ASP A 17 -17.06 16.30 -10.14
C ASP A 17 -16.33 15.46 -11.19
N LEU A 18 -15.08 15.06 -10.93
CA LEU A 18 -14.29 14.23 -11.83
C LEU A 18 -14.93 12.85 -12.03
N THR A 19 -15.32 12.18 -10.94
CA THR A 19 -15.86 10.82 -11.00
C THR A 19 -17.29 10.74 -11.52
N ALA A 20 -18.05 11.86 -11.46
CA ALA A 20 -19.37 11.98 -12.05
C ALA A 20 -19.37 12.15 -13.57
N ARG A 21 -18.24 12.50 -14.17
CA ARG A 21 -18.14 12.65 -15.64
C ARG A 21 -18.31 11.31 -16.35
N THR A 22 -19.04 11.33 -17.45
CA THR A 22 -19.31 10.15 -18.30
C THR A 22 -18.44 10.10 -19.57
N ASP A 23 -17.76 11.18 -19.89
CA ASP A 23 -16.89 11.33 -21.06
C ASP A 23 -15.44 10.93 -20.81
N VAL A 24 -15.09 10.65 -19.54
CA VAL A 24 -13.76 10.20 -19.12
C VAL A 24 -13.86 9.04 -18.14
N THR A 25 -12.83 8.21 -18.08
CA THR A 25 -12.66 7.20 -17.05
C THR A 25 -11.68 7.73 -16.02
N ALA A 26 -12.14 7.96 -14.80
CA ALA A 26 -11.29 8.39 -13.70
C ALA A 26 -10.51 7.21 -13.13
N ALA A 27 -9.19 7.36 -13.02
CA ALA A 27 -8.30 6.39 -12.39
C ALA A 27 -7.66 6.98 -11.13
N ALA A 28 -7.55 6.20 -10.07
CA ALA A 28 -6.80 6.55 -8.87
C ALA A 28 -5.49 5.77 -8.83
N ARG A 29 -4.36 6.49 -8.75
CA ARG A 29 -3.04 5.90 -8.54
C ARG A 29 -2.71 5.96 -7.06
N ILE A 30 -2.49 4.80 -6.44
CA ILE A 30 -2.30 4.64 -5.00
C ILE A 30 -0.93 4.00 -4.74
N ALA A 31 -0.05 4.74 -4.07
CA ALA A 31 1.18 4.17 -3.52
C ALA A 31 0.82 3.30 -2.31
N CYS A 32 1.26 2.04 -2.33
CA CYS A 32 0.89 1.09 -1.28
C CYS A 32 1.91 1.09 -0.13
N PHE A 33 2.90 0.22 -0.18
CA PHE A 33 3.77 0.02 0.98
C PHE A 33 4.84 1.10 1.15
N HIS A 34 5.11 1.90 0.14
CA HIS A 34 5.96 3.07 0.27
C HIS A 34 5.17 4.29 0.76
N ASP A 35 4.75 4.25 2.03
CA ASP A 35 4.06 5.36 2.71
C ASP A 35 4.80 5.77 3.98
N PRO A 36 5.77 6.70 3.87
CA PRO A 36 6.56 7.15 5.01
C PRO A 36 5.73 7.80 6.12
N LYS A 37 4.63 8.46 5.77
CA LYS A 37 3.77 9.12 6.76
C LYS A 37 3.03 8.12 7.62
N ALA A 38 2.41 7.11 7.00
CA ALA A 38 1.69 6.08 7.72
C ALA A 38 2.67 5.19 8.52
N ALA A 39 3.82 4.84 7.95
CA ALA A 39 4.85 4.05 8.62
C ALA A 39 5.40 4.74 9.87
N ASN A 40 5.65 6.06 9.80
CA ASN A 40 6.10 6.84 10.96
C ASN A 40 4.99 7.09 11.99
N ALA A 41 3.74 7.19 11.56
CA ALA A 41 2.61 7.42 12.46
C ALA A 41 2.35 6.22 13.38
N ASP A 42 2.66 5.02 12.93
CA ASP A 42 2.48 3.78 13.70
C ASP A 42 3.58 2.76 13.38
N VAL A 43 4.78 3.03 13.87
CA VAL A 43 5.97 2.18 13.66
C VAL A 43 5.73 0.75 14.14
N GLU A 44 5.13 0.60 15.33
CA GLU A 44 4.91 -0.72 15.95
C GLU A 44 3.79 -1.51 15.25
N GLY A 45 2.76 -0.84 14.80
CA GLY A 45 1.58 -1.49 14.23
C GLY A 45 1.60 -1.62 12.71
N MET A 46 2.42 -0.84 11.99
CA MET A 46 2.40 -0.84 10.53
C MET A 46 3.78 -0.69 9.88
N GLY A 47 4.75 -0.11 10.60
CA GLY A 47 6.06 0.19 10.02
C GLY A 47 6.92 -1.05 9.79
N LEU A 48 7.61 -1.10 8.65
CA LEU A 48 8.65 -2.10 8.41
C LEU A 48 9.84 -1.80 9.31
N LYS A 49 10.28 -2.79 10.09
CA LYS A 49 11.37 -2.64 11.05
C LYS A 49 12.65 -3.30 10.58
N ASN A 50 13.75 -2.85 11.16
CA ASN A 50 15.04 -3.53 11.05
C ASN A 50 15.20 -4.56 12.19
N THR A 51 16.22 -5.40 12.09
CA THR A 51 16.54 -6.45 13.08
C THR A 51 16.90 -5.91 14.47
N GLY A 52 17.08 -4.60 14.61
CA GLY A 52 17.26 -3.92 15.89
C GLY A 52 15.95 -3.42 16.50
N GLY A 53 14.80 -3.65 15.87
CA GLY A 53 13.49 -3.22 16.33
C GLY A 53 13.13 -1.77 16.00
N TYR A 54 13.95 -1.07 15.23
CA TYR A 54 13.69 0.32 14.81
C TYR A 54 13.09 0.34 13.41
N ILE A 55 12.41 1.43 13.06
CA ILE A 55 11.90 1.60 11.70
C ILE A 55 13.03 1.49 10.68
N PHE A 56 12.74 0.79 9.57
CA PHE A 56 13.69 0.63 8.47
C PHE A 56 13.68 1.87 7.57
N TYR A 57 14.88 2.27 7.14
CA TYR A 57 15.09 3.31 6.13
C TYR A 57 15.70 2.69 4.88
N ASP A 58 15.09 2.94 3.74
CA ASP A 58 15.61 2.50 2.44
C ASP A 58 16.80 3.33 1.96
N GLY A 59 17.28 3.06 0.74
CA GLY A 59 18.42 3.77 0.15
C GLY A 59 18.19 5.27 -0.09
N ASN A 60 16.95 5.73 -0.07
CA ASN A 60 16.56 7.14 -0.20
C ASN A 60 16.18 7.77 1.14
N ASN A 61 16.50 7.11 2.24
CA ASN A 61 16.15 7.54 3.59
C ASN A 61 14.63 7.67 3.81
N SER A 62 13.86 6.79 3.17
CA SER A 62 12.41 6.73 3.25
C SER A 62 11.95 5.49 4.02
N GLN A 63 10.79 5.60 4.66
CA GLN A 63 10.21 4.53 5.46
C GLN A 63 9.10 3.80 4.69
N TRP A 64 8.84 2.57 5.09
CA TRP A 64 7.90 1.67 4.44
C TRP A 64 6.92 1.06 5.44
N LEU A 65 5.72 0.77 4.97
CA LEU A 65 4.80 -0.13 5.67
C LEU A 65 5.30 -1.57 5.52
N ASP A 66 5.02 -2.40 6.51
CA ASP A 66 5.35 -3.83 6.47
C ASP A 66 4.22 -4.60 5.77
N PRO A 67 4.46 -5.19 4.58
CA PRO A 67 3.46 -6.00 3.89
C PRO A 67 3.03 -7.24 4.69
N GLY A 68 3.89 -7.74 5.58
CA GLY A 68 3.59 -8.85 6.47
C GLY A 68 2.66 -8.48 7.64
N HIS A 69 2.43 -7.20 7.89
CA HIS A 69 1.62 -6.75 9.00
C HIS A 69 0.15 -6.55 8.58
N GLU A 70 -0.77 -7.26 9.23
CA GLU A 70 -2.21 -7.20 8.93
C GLU A 70 -2.78 -5.78 8.98
N LYS A 71 -2.38 -4.99 9.98
CA LYS A 71 -2.86 -3.61 10.15
C LYS A 71 -2.43 -2.71 8.99
N ALA A 72 -1.20 -2.89 8.46
CA ALA A 72 -0.73 -2.16 7.28
C ALA A 72 -1.56 -2.51 6.03
N ARG A 73 -1.84 -3.79 5.81
CA ARG A 73 -2.69 -4.24 4.70
C ARG A 73 -4.12 -3.71 4.84
N THR A 74 -4.71 -3.80 6.04
CA THR A 74 -6.06 -3.27 6.32
C THR A 74 -6.16 -1.77 6.07
N TYR A 75 -5.15 -1.00 6.48
CA TYR A 75 -5.06 0.43 6.22
C TYR A 75 -5.11 0.73 4.71
N LEU A 76 -4.31 0.04 3.92
CA LEU A 76 -4.29 0.20 2.46
C LEU A 76 -5.60 -0.25 1.80
N LEU A 77 -6.18 -1.38 2.23
CA LEU A 77 -7.47 -1.86 1.73
C LEU A 77 -8.59 -0.84 1.96
N ASN A 78 -8.60 -0.16 3.10
CA ASN A 78 -9.59 0.87 3.38
C ASN A 78 -9.46 2.07 2.43
N ILE A 79 -8.23 2.51 2.14
CA ILE A 79 -7.99 3.58 1.15
C ILE A 79 -8.45 3.16 -0.25
N ILE A 80 -8.13 1.93 -0.65
CA ILE A 80 -8.50 1.39 -1.96
C ILE A 80 -10.02 1.27 -2.11
N ARG A 81 -10.72 0.78 -1.09
CA ARG A 81 -12.19 0.74 -1.06
C ARG A 81 -12.80 2.12 -1.15
N GLU A 82 -12.29 3.08 -0.37
CA GLU A 82 -12.77 4.47 -0.39
C GLU A 82 -12.62 5.09 -1.78
N ALA A 83 -11.51 4.83 -2.48
CA ALA A 83 -11.33 5.29 -3.86
C ALA A 83 -12.37 4.68 -4.83
N ALA A 84 -12.67 3.39 -4.69
CA ALA A 84 -13.70 2.75 -5.51
C ALA A 84 -15.12 3.29 -5.18
N GLU A 85 -15.43 3.50 -3.90
CA GLU A 85 -16.69 4.09 -3.44
C GLU A 85 -16.85 5.54 -3.91
N GLN A 86 -15.74 6.29 -4.03
CA GLN A 86 -15.70 7.64 -4.59
C GLN A 86 -16.04 7.69 -6.09
N GLY A 87 -16.02 6.53 -6.78
CA GLY A 87 -16.41 6.39 -8.18
C GLY A 87 -15.24 6.25 -9.18
N PHE A 88 -14.02 6.06 -8.70
CA PHE A 88 -12.90 5.71 -9.58
C PHE A 88 -13.15 4.35 -10.23
N ARG A 89 -13.00 4.28 -11.55
CA ARG A 89 -13.24 3.07 -12.35
C ARG A 89 -12.02 2.21 -12.56
N GLU A 90 -10.85 2.79 -12.33
CA GLU A 90 -9.57 2.10 -12.34
C GLU A 90 -8.77 2.48 -11.09
N ILE A 91 -8.22 1.46 -10.44
CA ILE A 91 -7.30 1.60 -9.31
C ILE A 91 -5.94 1.08 -9.78
N ILE A 92 -4.95 1.98 -9.81
CA ILE A 92 -3.57 1.67 -10.19
C ILE A 92 -2.73 1.62 -8.92
N LEU A 93 -2.24 0.45 -8.57
CA LEU A 93 -1.39 0.26 -7.39
C LEU A 93 0.08 0.38 -7.77
N THR A 94 0.83 1.14 -6.97
CA THR A 94 2.29 1.24 -7.06
C THR A 94 2.93 0.81 -5.75
N ASP A 95 4.23 0.54 -5.77
CA ASP A 95 4.99 0.14 -4.57
C ASP A 95 4.36 -1.05 -3.82
N VAL A 96 3.82 -2.03 -4.56
CA VAL A 96 3.31 -3.29 -4.03
C VAL A 96 4.48 -4.26 -3.90
N SER A 97 5.41 -3.92 -3.01
CA SER A 97 6.65 -4.66 -2.80
C SER A 97 7.26 -4.37 -1.43
N TYR A 98 8.26 -5.14 -1.06
CA TYR A 98 9.23 -4.74 -0.04
C TYR A 98 10.26 -3.78 -0.65
N PRO A 99 11.01 -3.00 0.16
CA PRO A 99 12.09 -2.16 -0.33
C PRO A 99 13.11 -2.96 -1.15
N THR A 100 13.63 -2.33 -2.22
CA THR A 100 14.64 -2.93 -3.10
C THR A 100 16.01 -2.26 -3.00
N ALA A 101 16.13 -1.21 -2.19
CA ALA A 101 17.36 -0.46 -1.98
C ALA A 101 17.61 -0.20 -0.49
N GLY A 102 18.87 0.01 -0.11
CA GLY A 102 19.29 0.22 1.26
C GLY A 102 19.94 -1.03 1.87
N LYS A 103 19.98 -1.08 3.19
CA LYS A 103 20.57 -2.22 3.93
C LYS A 103 19.55 -3.36 4.07
N LEU A 104 19.23 -4.02 2.96
CA LEU A 104 18.17 -5.03 2.87
C LEU A 104 18.42 -6.23 3.80
N ASP A 105 19.69 -6.55 4.09
CA ASP A 105 20.11 -7.58 5.04
C ASP A 105 19.74 -7.26 6.49
N LYS A 106 19.34 -6.04 6.77
CA LYS A 106 18.91 -5.57 8.09
C LYS A 106 17.40 -5.50 8.26
N ILE A 107 16.62 -5.81 7.24
CA ILE A 107 15.15 -5.83 7.38
C ILE A 107 14.74 -7.01 8.27
N ASP A 108 13.81 -6.75 9.18
CA ASP A 108 13.13 -7.80 9.94
C ASP A 108 11.98 -8.38 9.11
N PHE A 109 12.14 -9.60 8.64
CA PHE A 109 11.13 -10.34 7.87
C PHE A 109 10.30 -11.31 8.72
N SER A 110 10.29 -11.16 10.05
CA SER A 110 9.57 -12.09 10.93
C SER A 110 8.08 -12.18 10.58
N ASN A 111 7.44 -11.06 10.27
CA ASN A 111 6.04 -11.05 9.83
C ASN A 111 5.84 -11.72 8.46
N ALA A 112 6.77 -11.58 7.54
CA ALA A 112 6.70 -12.25 6.24
C ALA A 112 6.79 -13.77 6.39
N MET A 113 7.62 -14.27 7.29
CA MET A 113 7.82 -15.70 7.53
C MET A 113 6.58 -16.42 8.09
N THR A 114 5.56 -15.69 8.55
CA THR A 114 4.29 -16.32 8.94
C THR A 114 3.54 -16.94 7.76
N ALA A 115 3.86 -16.54 6.53
CA ALA A 115 3.21 -16.99 5.30
C ALA A 115 4.08 -17.92 4.43
N GLY A 116 5.32 -18.24 4.84
CA GLY A 116 6.23 -19.07 4.05
C GLY A 116 7.37 -19.67 4.86
N ASN A 117 7.96 -20.75 4.35
CA ASN A 117 9.05 -21.48 5.03
C ASN A 117 10.41 -20.75 4.96
N THR A 118 10.54 -19.76 4.09
CA THR A 118 11.71 -18.89 3.95
C THR A 118 11.27 -17.44 3.88
N ALA A 119 12.18 -16.51 4.17
CA ALA A 119 11.87 -15.09 4.06
C ALA A 119 11.45 -14.67 2.64
N GLU A 120 12.04 -15.27 1.61
CA GLU A 120 11.67 -15.01 0.21
C GLU A 120 10.26 -15.51 -0.09
N ALA A 121 9.98 -16.79 0.17
CA ALA A 121 8.66 -17.38 -0.04
C ALA A 121 7.57 -16.65 0.79
N GLY A 122 7.90 -16.26 2.02
CA GLY A 122 7.00 -15.50 2.88
C GLY A 122 6.68 -14.12 2.32
N ARG A 123 7.69 -13.37 1.85
CA ARG A 123 7.48 -12.06 1.20
C ARG A 123 6.60 -12.17 -0.03
N GLN A 124 6.87 -13.15 -0.90
CA GLN A 124 6.05 -13.40 -2.08
C GLN A 124 4.61 -13.70 -1.69
N ALA A 125 4.39 -14.62 -0.75
CA ALA A 125 3.06 -14.99 -0.29
C ALA A 125 2.28 -13.80 0.32
N GLN A 126 2.95 -12.91 1.06
CA GLN A 126 2.31 -11.70 1.60
C GLN A 126 1.86 -10.73 0.51
N ILE A 127 2.68 -10.51 -0.51
CA ILE A 127 2.33 -9.62 -1.64
C ILE A 127 1.19 -10.23 -2.47
N GLU A 128 1.27 -11.53 -2.80
CA GLU A 128 0.19 -12.22 -3.53
C GLU A 128 -1.11 -12.23 -2.73
N GLY A 129 -1.05 -12.47 -1.42
CA GLY A 129 -2.18 -12.41 -0.53
C GLY A 129 -2.84 -11.04 -0.52
N PHE A 130 -2.05 -9.98 -0.38
CA PHE A 130 -2.55 -8.60 -0.44
C PHE A 130 -3.25 -8.30 -1.77
N LEU A 131 -2.67 -8.68 -2.91
CA LEU A 131 -3.29 -8.46 -4.21
C LEU A 131 -4.63 -9.22 -4.36
N ARG A 132 -4.76 -10.43 -3.81
CA ARG A 132 -6.03 -11.15 -3.76
C ARG A 132 -7.05 -10.43 -2.88
N GLU A 133 -6.65 -9.99 -1.68
CA GLU A 133 -7.50 -9.21 -0.79
C GLU A 133 -8.02 -7.94 -1.47
N VAL A 134 -7.16 -7.23 -2.21
CA VAL A 134 -7.55 -6.04 -3.00
C VAL A 134 -8.57 -6.43 -4.08
N ARG A 135 -8.30 -7.48 -4.84
CA ARG A 135 -9.22 -7.90 -5.91
C ARG A 135 -10.60 -8.29 -5.36
N ASP A 136 -10.63 -9.01 -4.23
CA ASP A 136 -11.87 -9.43 -3.58
C ASP A 136 -12.64 -8.26 -2.94
N ALA A 137 -11.91 -7.22 -2.51
CA ALA A 137 -12.50 -6.03 -1.92
C ALA A 137 -13.10 -5.05 -2.94
N LEU A 138 -12.67 -5.12 -4.21
CA LEU A 138 -13.12 -4.22 -5.26
C LEU A 138 -14.31 -4.80 -6.03
N PRO A 139 -15.28 -3.95 -6.46
CA PRO A 139 -16.32 -4.35 -7.40
C PRO A 139 -15.73 -4.94 -8.69
N LYS A 140 -16.43 -5.90 -9.31
CA LYS A 140 -15.96 -6.55 -10.55
C LYS A 140 -15.79 -5.61 -11.74
N ASN A 141 -16.50 -4.50 -11.73
CA ASN A 141 -16.44 -3.47 -12.79
C ASN A 141 -15.34 -2.44 -12.56
N VAL A 142 -14.58 -2.52 -11.47
CA VAL A 142 -13.40 -1.69 -11.23
C VAL A 142 -12.17 -2.42 -11.77
N ILE A 143 -11.43 -1.75 -12.64
CA ILE A 143 -10.18 -2.27 -13.19
C ILE A 143 -9.09 -2.15 -12.11
N LEU A 144 -8.39 -3.23 -11.85
CA LEU A 144 -7.21 -3.25 -11.00
C LEU A 144 -5.95 -3.36 -11.86
N SER A 145 -5.12 -2.35 -11.81
CA SER A 145 -3.84 -2.25 -12.51
C SER A 145 -2.68 -2.20 -11.53
N LEU A 146 -1.55 -2.75 -11.93
CA LEU A 146 -0.32 -2.76 -11.13
C LEU A 146 0.79 -2.07 -11.93
N GLU A 147 1.40 -1.05 -11.32
CA GLU A 147 2.60 -0.43 -11.87
C GLU A 147 3.82 -1.14 -11.30
N LEU A 148 4.63 -1.68 -12.20
CA LEU A 148 5.90 -2.33 -11.86
C LEU A 148 7.06 -1.38 -12.18
N PRO A 149 8.13 -1.37 -11.36
CA PRO A 149 9.32 -0.63 -11.70
C PRO A 149 9.92 -1.16 -13.00
N ALA A 150 10.40 -0.27 -13.86
CA ALA A 150 11.20 -0.67 -15.02
C ALA A 150 12.55 -1.22 -14.53
N GLU A 151 12.98 -2.37 -15.09
CA GLU A 151 14.32 -2.90 -14.87
C GLU A 151 15.39 -2.06 -15.58
#